data_e7475d39b63a36833c9a70d8b9ca786a
#
_entry.id   e7475d39b63a36833c9a70d8b9ca786a
#
_cell.length_a   1.000
_cell.length_b   1.000
_cell.length_c   1.000
_cell.angle_alpha   90.00
_cell.angle_beta   90.00
_cell.angle_gamma   90.00
#
_symmetry.space_group_name_H-M   'P 1'
#
loop_
_entity.id
_entity.type
_entity.pdbx_description
1 polymer ?
#
loop_
_entity_poly.entity_id
_entity_poly.type
_entity_poly.pdbx_seq_one_letter_code
_entity_poly.pdbx_strand_id
1 'polypeptide(L)'
;IEENKINSKYYTIPVQGGNATLVEDYKSLLVDKNVSPDGKNLLFTKEVKVEKLLGKDLYPELSKTTAQVYTGLDYRHWDTWNDGTHNHVFYSENKKDAIGIDIMPNEPYDAPQKPFGGDEDYVWSPDGTKIIYVCKKKAGTAYATSTNTDLYEYDLATKITKNLTESNLGYDTHPIFSPKGDLSWLLMK
;
A
#
# COMPACT_ATOMS: atom_id res chain seq x y z
N ILE A 1 -19.07 4.96 26.47
CA ILE A 1 -17.64 4.61 26.35
C ILE A 1 -16.98 5.90 25.91
N GLU A 2 -16.30 6.62 26.84
CA GLU A 2 -15.55 7.81 26.51
C GLU A 2 -14.34 7.39 25.66
N GLU A 3 -14.23 7.92 24.44
CA GLU A 3 -13.01 7.81 23.65
C GLU A 3 -11.86 8.45 24.42
N ASN A 4 -10.87 7.64 24.79
CA ASN A 4 -9.60 8.13 25.32
C ASN A 4 -8.92 8.97 24.24
N LYS A 5 -9.11 10.30 24.26
CA LYS A 5 -8.34 11.23 23.44
C LYS A 5 -6.89 11.19 23.92
N ILE A 6 -6.04 10.52 23.17
CA ILE A 6 -4.59 10.58 23.37
C ILE A 6 -4.16 12.02 23.04
N ASN A 7 -3.81 12.79 24.07
CA ASN A 7 -3.24 14.12 23.89
C ASN A 7 -1.75 13.98 23.53
N SER A 8 -1.46 13.80 22.25
CA SER A 8 -0.08 13.78 21.74
C SER A 8 0.51 15.20 21.75
N LYS A 9 1.75 15.32 22.23
CA LYS A 9 2.53 16.56 22.14
C LYS A 9 3.67 16.35 21.14
N TYR A 10 3.87 17.29 20.26
CA TYR A 10 4.89 17.25 19.22
C TYR A 10 6.00 18.24 19.56
N TYR A 11 7.24 17.83 19.29
CA TYR A 11 8.43 18.63 19.57
C TYR A 11 9.35 18.63 18.36
N THR A 12 10.00 19.74 18.11
CA THR A 12 11.13 19.82 17.17
C THR A 12 12.44 19.78 17.94
N ILE A 13 13.45 19.15 17.34
CA ILE A 13 14.84 19.16 17.82
C ILE A 13 15.77 19.44 16.64
N PRO A 14 16.81 20.29 16.79
CA PRO A 14 17.79 20.49 15.71
C PRO A 14 18.49 19.18 15.37
N VAL A 15 18.81 18.99 14.08
CA VAL A 15 19.49 17.77 13.60
C VAL A 15 20.86 17.57 14.27
N GLN A 16 21.51 18.67 14.67
CA GLN A 16 22.79 18.65 15.40
C GLN A 16 22.65 18.37 16.90
N GLY A 17 21.42 18.10 17.36
CA GLY A 17 21.10 17.94 18.77
C GLY A 17 20.76 19.27 19.45
N GLY A 18 20.39 19.20 20.72
CA GLY A 18 19.98 20.36 21.51
C GLY A 18 18.67 20.11 22.27
N ASN A 19 18.05 21.19 22.73
CA ASN A 19 16.79 21.10 23.48
C ASN A 19 15.60 20.94 22.51
N ALA A 20 14.68 20.05 22.88
CA ALA A 20 13.41 19.89 22.19
C ALA A 20 12.50 21.10 22.46
N THR A 21 11.86 21.65 21.45
CA THR A 21 10.90 22.76 21.52
C THR A 21 9.51 22.24 21.21
N LEU A 22 8.54 22.51 22.10
CA LEU A 22 7.14 22.16 21.88
C LEU A 22 6.57 22.91 20.66
N VAL A 23 5.88 22.16 19.81
CA VAL A 23 5.18 22.72 18.64
C VAL A 23 3.69 22.81 18.95
N GLU A 24 3.15 24.01 19.06
CA GLU A 24 1.72 24.23 19.36
C GLU A 24 0.83 23.93 18.16
N ASP A 25 1.24 24.30 16.96
CA ASP A 25 0.55 23.98 15.70
C ASP A 25 1.32 22.92 14.91
N TYR A 26 1.28 21.69 15.40
CA TYR A 26 1.94 20.58 14.72
C TYR A 26 1.30 20.21 13.38
N LYS A 27 0.02 20.55 13.17
CA LYS A 27 -0.69 20.22 11.91
C LYS A 27 -0.05 20.93 10.72
N SER A 28 0.52 22.11 10.92
CA SER A 28 1.26 22.83 9.88
C SER A 28 2.60 22.16 9.51
N LEU A 29 3.11 21.26 10.36
CA LEU A 29 4.35 20.51 10.13
C LEU A 29 4.10 19.11 9.56
N LEU A 30 2.86 18.61 9.61
CA LEU A 30 2.49 17.33 9.03
C LEU A 30 2.27 17.50 7.53
N VAL A 31 3.24 17.09 6.77
CA VAL A 31 3.04 16.88 5.33
C VAL A 31 2.21 15.60 5.19
N ASP A 32 1.02 15.72 4.61
CA ASP A 32 0.24 14.53 4.26
C ASP A 32 0.98 13.79 3.14
N LYS A 33 1.62 12.69 3.48
CA LYS A 33 2.40 11.88 2.55
C LYS A 33 1.56 11.29 1.41
N ASN A 34 0.26 11.28 1.57
CA ASN A 34 -0.67 10.80 0.57
C ASN A 34 -0.98 11.87 -0.49
N VAL A 35 -0.71 13.13 -0.21
CA VAL A 35 -0.80 14.21 -1.19
C VAL A 35 0.50 14.28 -1.99
N SER A 36 0.39 14.38 -3.33
CA SER A 36 1.56 14.56 -4.20
C SER A 36 2.32 15.83 -3.85
N PRO A 37 3.64 15.92 -4.11
CA PRO A 37 4.45 17.09 -3.77
C PRO A 37 3.96 18.41 -4.37
N ASP A 38 3.26 18.38 -5.50
CA ASP A 38 2.65 19.54 -6.14
C ASP A 38 1.23 19.85 -5.63
N GLY A 39 0.71 19.05 -4.70
CA GLY A 39 -0.61 19.21 -4.09
C GLY A 39 -1.79 18.80 -4.96
N LYS A 40 -1.58 18.33 -6.19
CA LYS A 40 -2.64 18.10 -7.18
C LYS A 40 -3.28 16.73 -7.10
N ASN A 41 -2.56 15.73 -6.59
CA ASN A 41 -3.02 14.35 -6.54
C ASN A 41 -3.03 13.81 -5.12
N LEU A 42 -3.87 12.80 -4.91
CA LEU A 42 -4.00 12.05 -3.68
C LEU A 42 -3.71 10.58 -3.94
N LEU A 43 -2.91 9.95 -3.07
CA LEU A 43 -2.58 8.53 -3.07
C LEU A 43 -3.37 7.85 -1.96
N PHE A 44 -3.99 6.71 -2.24
CA PHE A 44 -4.80 5.97 -1.27
C PHE A 44 -4.91 4.50 -1.66
N THR A 45 -5.45 3.69 -0.78
CA THR A 45 -5.70 2.27 -1.03
C THR A 45 -7.19 1.97 -1.02
N LYS A 46 -7.58 0.96 -1.80
CA LYS A 46 -8.95 0.49 -1.87
C LYS A 46 -8.97 -1.00 -2.16
N GLU A 47 -9.92 -1.70 -1.53
CA GLU A 47 -10.20 -3.10 -1.86
C GLU A 47 -10.89 -3.23 -3.22
N VAL A 48 -10.38 -4.16 -4.03
CA VAL A 48 -10.86 -4.47 -5.38
C VAL A 48 -11.12 -5.97 -5.48
N LYS A 49 -12.30 -6.33 -5.97
CA LYS A 49 -12.63 -7.73 -6.29
C LYS A 49 -11.95 -8.12 -7.60
N VAL A 50 -10.95 -8.96 -7.53
CA VAL A 50 -10.16 -9.40 -8.70
C VAL A 50 -10.50 -10.83 -9.10
N GLU A 51 -10.63 -11.73 -8.12
CA GLU A 51 -10.86 -13.15 -8.37
C GLU A 51 -12.29 -13.59 -8.07
N LYS A 52 -12.77 -14.55 -8.82
CA LYS A 52 -14.08 -15.18 -8.62
C LYS A 52 -13.90 -16.44 -7.78
N LEU A 53 -13.97 -16.31 -6.47
CA LEU A 53 -13.80 -17.42 -5.51
C LEU A 53 -15.10 -17.80 -4.80
N LEU A 54 -16.09 -16.92 -4.78
CA LEU A 54 -17.37 -17.22 -4.16
C LEU A 54 -18.22 -18.08 -5.10
N GLY A 55 -18.92 -19.05 -4.56
CA GLY A 55 -19.80 -19.93 -5.33
C GLY A 55 -20.80 -19.18 -6.19
N LYS A 56 -21.38 -18.08 -5.68
CA LYS A 56 -22.28 -17.20 -6.44
C LYS A 56 -21.61 -16.45 -7.61
N ASP A 57 -20.29 -16.24 -7.56
CA ASP A 57 -19.53 -15.59 -8.65
C ASP A 57 -19.28 -16.59 -9.80
N LEU A 58 -19.13 -17.90 -9.44
CA LEU A 58 -18.88 -18.99 -10.40
C LEU A 58 -20.18 -19.60 -10.93
N TYR A 59 -21.20 -19.65 -10.09
CA TYR A 59 -22.53 -20.24 -10.36
C TYR A 59 -23.62 -19.21 -10.00
N PRO A 60 -23.88 -18.23 -10.88
CA PRO A 60 -24.83 -17.13 -10.59
C PRO A 60 -26.27 -17.61 -10.28
N GLU A 61 -26.66 -18.77 -10.81
CA GLU A 61 -27.94 -19.42 -10.53
C GLU A 61 -28.08 -19.86 -9.06
N LEU A 62 -26.95 -20.04 -8.36
CA LEU A 62 -26.90 -20.36 -6.94
C LEU A 62 -26.64 -19.11 -6.08
N SER A 63 -27.37 -18.04 -6.33
CA SER A 63 -27.15 -16.71 -5.74
C SER A 63 -27.17 -16.66 -4.21
N LYS A 64 -27.79 -17.64 -3.56
CA LYS A 64 -27.88 -17.76 -2.10
C LYS A 64 -26.77 -18.59 -1.48
N THR A 65 -25.87 -19.20 -2.28
CA THR A 65 -24.78 -19.99 -1.75
C THR A 65 -23.75 -19.14 -1.06
N THR A 66 -23.22 -19.64 0.06
CA THR A 66 -22.08 -19.10 0.79
C THR A 66 -20.79 -19.91 0.55
N ALA A 67 -20.85 -20.91 -0.35
CA ALA A 67 -19.70 -21.73 -0.70
C ALA A 67 -18.56 -20.88 -1.28
N GLN A 68 -17.34 -21.31 -0.99
CA GLN A 68 -16.11 -20.75 -1.56
C GLN A 68 -15.40 -21.87 -2.32
N VAL A 69 -14.81 -21.57 -3.47
CA VAL A 69 -14.17 -22.57 -4.33
C VAL A 69 -12.71 -22.20 -4.50
N TYR A 70 -11.83 -23.04 -3.99
CA TYR A 70 -10.39 -22.88 -4.07
C TYR A 70 -9.77 -24.03 -4.85
N THR A 71 -8.86 -23.73 -5.75
CA THR A 71 -8.13 -24.73 -6.56
C THR A 71 -6.69 -24.92 -6.09
N GLY A 72 -6.26 -24.20 -5.08
CA GLY A 72 -4.90 -24.26 -4.53
C GLY A 72 -4.80 -23.57 -3.17
N LEU A 73 -3.59 -23.51 -2.64
CA LEU A 73 -3.23 -22.66 -1.51
C LEU A 73 -3.14 -21.22 -2.05
N ASP A 74 -3.23 -20.34 -1.31
CA ASP A 74 -3.39 -19.60 -0.12
C ASP A 74 -4.88 -19.14 0.01
N TYR A 75 -5.68 -19.98 0.59
CA TYR A 75 -7.12 -19.75 0.68
C TYR A 75 -7.55 -19.12 2.02
N ARG A 76 -6.64 -19.11 3.01
CA ARG A 76 -6.92 -18.57 4.34
C ARG A 76 -5.65 -18.05 5.00
N HIS A 77 -5.72 -16.90 5.63
CA HIS A 77 -4.70 -16.37 6.52
C HIS A 77 -5.33 -16.05 7.87
N TRP A 78 -4.83 -16.69 8.96
CA TRP A 78 -5.41 -16.66 10.31
C TRP A 78 -6.91 -17.02 10.29
N ASP A 79 -7.79 -16.09 10.62
CA ASP A 79 -9.24 -16.25 10.65
C ASP A 79 -9.95 -15.68 9.39
N THR A 80 -9.18 -15.12 8.45
CA THR A 80 -9.70 -14.49 7.24
C THR A 80 -9.55 -15.41 6.04
N TRP A 81 -10.68 -15.72 5.38
CA TRP A 81 -10.71 -16.46 4.13
C TRP A 81 -10.48 -15.53 2.95
N ASN A 82 -9.70 -15.98 1.98
CA ASN A 82 -9.56 -15.27 0.71
C ASN A 82 -10.91 -15.30 -0.02
N ASP A 83 -11.48 -14.14 -0.26
CA ASP A 83 -12.73 -13.99 -1.01
C ASP A 83 -12.51 -13.47 -2.44
N GLY A 84 -11.24 -13.30 -2.84
CA GLY A 84 -10.83 -12.75 -4.13
C GLY A 84 -10.76 -11.22 -4.16
N THR A 85 -10.81 -10.59 -2.97
CA THR A 85 -10.66 -9.14 -2.82
C THR A 85 -9.23 -8.81 -2.37
N HIS A 86 -8.58 -7.88 -3.06
CA HIS A 86 -7.21 -7.46 -2.79
C HIS A 86 -7.13 -5.95 -2.58
N ASN A 87 -6.21 -5.51 -1.73
CA ASN A 87 -5.91 -4.09 -1.59
C ASN A 87 -5.08 -3.63 -2.79
N HIS A 88 -5.54 -2.57 -3.47
CA HIS A 88 -4.79 -1.93 -4.53
C HIS A 88 -4.44 -0.50 -4.16
N VAL A 89 -3.33 -0.01 -4.68
CA VAL A 89 -2.95 1.40 -4.60
C VAL A 89 -3.64 2.16 -5.73
N PHE A 90 -4.21 3.32 -5.37
CA PHE A 90 -4.92 4.23 -6.27
C PHE A 90 -4.33 5.62 -6.17
N TYR A 91 -4.44 6.38 -7.23
CA TYR A 91 -4.28 7.83 -7.17
C TYR A 91 -5.48 8.52 -7.83
N SER A 92 -5.75 9.76 -7.42
CA SER A 92 -6.77 10.60 -8.03
C SER A 92 -6.33 12.06 -8.00
N GLU A 93 -7.04 12.93 -8.71
CA GLU A 93 -6.92 14.37 -8.44
C GLU A 93 -7.30 14.64 -6.97
N ASN A 94 -6.59 15.57 -6.34
CA ASN A 94 -6.86 16.01 -4.96
C ASN A 94 -8.04 16.99 -4.93
N LYS A 95 -9.21 16.48 -5.25
CA LYS A 95 -10.49 17.21 -5.21
C LYS A 95 -11.63 16.30 -4.77
N LYS A 96 -12.70 16.90 -4.28
CA LYS A 96 -13.91 16.17 -3.92
C LYS A 96 -14.46 15.39 -5.13
N ASP A 97 -14.92 14.17 -4.87
CA ASP A 97 -15.56 13.27 -5.84
C ASP A 97 -14.67 12.90 -7.06
N ALA A 98 -13.34 13.01 -6.91
CA ALA A 98 -12.40 12.56 -7.94
C ALA A 98 -12.45 11.05 -8.12
N ILE A 99 -12.35 10.59 -9.36
CA ILE A 99 -12.30 9.16 -9.69
C ILE A 99 -10.89 8.67 -9.48
N GLY A 100 -10.75 7.61 -8.65
CA GLY A 100 -9.47 6.95 -8.43
C GLY A 100 -9.04 6.10 -9.63
N ILE A 101 -7.77 6.15 -9.95
CA ILE A 101 -7.12 5.32 -10.95
C ILE A 101 -6.37 4.21 -10.22
N ASP A 102 -6.76 2.97 -10.49
CA ASP A 102 -6.07 1.76 -10.01
C ASP A 102 -4.74 1.60 -10.76
N ILE A 103 -3.62 1.52 -10.03
CA ILE A 103 -2.30 1.31 -10.63
C ILE A 103 -1.93 -0.17 -10.75
N MET A 104 -2.79 -1.06 -10.25
CA MET A 104 -2.60 -2.52 -10.24
C MET A 104 -3.80 -3.25 -10.87
N PRO A 105 -4.39 -2.79 -11.97
CA PRO A 105 -5.65 -3.33 -12.47
C PRO A 105 -5.53 -4.82 -12.80
N ASN A 106 -6.47 -5.62 -12.29
CA ASN A 106 -6.55 -7.07 -12.45
C ASN A 106 -5.39 -7.88 -11.80
N GLU A 107 -4.57 -7.28 -10.98
CA GLU A 107 -3.53 -8.00 -10.25
C GLU A 107 -4.09 -8.66 -8.99
N PRO A 108 -3.98 -9.99 -8.82
CA PRO A 108 -4.48 -10.69 -7.63
C PRO A 108 -3.46 -10.61 -6.48
N TYR A 109 -3.01 -9.41 -6.15
CA TYR A 109 -2.01 -9.15 -5.11
C TYR A 109 -2.41 -7.96 -4.26
N ASP A 110 -2.03 -7.99 -2.99
CA ASP A 110 -2.28 -6.90 -2.05
C ASP A 110 -1.12 -5.89 -2.04
N ALA A 111 -1.44 -4.61 -2.15
CA ALA A 111 -0.57 -3.47 -1.85
C ALA A 111 -1.38 -2.36 -1.12
N PRO A 112 -1.13 -2.08 0.17
CA PRO A 112 -0.16 -2.74 1.07
C PRO A 112 -0.38 -4.24 1.20
N GLN A 113 0.73 -4.95 1.35
CA GLN A 113 0.69 -6.40 1.46
C GLN A 113 0.09 -6.86 2.80
N LYS A 114 -0.71 -7.92 2.78
CA LYS A 114 -1.24 -8.53 4.00
C LYS A 114 -0.23 -9.54 4.58
N PRO A 115 -0.17 -9.69 5.93
CA PRO A 115 -0.99 -9.02 6.94
C PRO A 115 -0.37 -7.76 7.53
N PHE A 116 0.89 -7.41 7.22
CA PHE A 116 1.68 -6.42 7.96
C PHE A 116 1.89 -5.10 7.21
N GLY A 117 1.52 -5.01 5.96
CA GLY A 117 1.65 -3.78 5.18
C GLY A 117 0.64 -2.71 5.60
N GLY A 118 1.05 -1.47 5.47
CA GLY A 118 0.26 -0.29 5.82
C GLY A 118 0.63 0.92 4.96
N ASP A 119 0.30 2.08 5.47
CA ASP A 119 0.57 3.35 4.78
C ASP A 119 2.06 3.62 4.53
N GLU A 120 2.96 2.94 5.23
CA GLU A 120 4.40 3.01 5.02
C GLU A 120 4.87 2.32 3.73
N ASP A 121 4.02 1.52 3.10
CA ASP A 121 4.37 0.70 1.95
C ASP A 121 4.15 1.39 0.59
N TYR A 122 3.72 2.65 0.59
CA TYR A 122 3.60 3.41 -0.66
C TYR A 122 3.94 4.89 -0.47
N VAL A 123 4.53 5.50 -1.49
CA VAL A 123 5.00 6.89 -1.42
C VAL A 123 5.09 7.52 -2.81
N TRP A 124 4.86 8.83 -2.89
CA TRP A 124 5.15 9.64 -4.07
C TRP A 124 6.66 9.83 -4.26
N SER A 125 7.12 9.84 -5.52
CA SER A 125 8.44 10.41 -5.83
C SER A 125 8.46 11.91 -5.55
N PRO A 126 9.62 12.50 -5.22
CA PRO A 126 9.73 13.93 -4.87
C PRO A 126 9.26 14.91 -5.96
N ASP A 127 9.29 14.48 -7.21
CA ASP A 127 8.79 15.23 -8.37
C ASP A 127 7.30 14.97 -8.67
N GLY A 128 6.66 14.04 -7.93
CA GLY A 128 5.25 13.68 -8.10
C GLY A 128 4.93 12.94 -9.39
N THR A 129 5.93 12.46 -10.13
CA THR A 129 5.73 11.78 -11.42
C THR A 129 5.58 10.27 -11.31
N LYS A 130 5.97 9.71 -10.16
CA LYS A 130 6.00 8.28 -9.91
C LYS A 130 5.41 7.93 -8.54
N ILE A 131 4.96 6.69 -8.43
CA ILE A 131 4.51 6.08 -7.18
C ILE A 131 5.40 4.86 -6.93
N ILE A 132 5.99 4.76 -5.73
CA ILE A 132 6.67 3.56 -5.27
C ILE A 132 5.74 2.83 -4.32
N TYR A 133 5.61 1.52 -4.48
CA TYR A 133 4.80 0.71 -3.58
C TYR A 133 5.42 -0.67 -3.36
N VAL A 134 5.11 -1.26 -2.21
CA VAL A 134 5.54 -2.61 -1.83
C VAL A 134 4.46 -3.61 -2.19
N CYS A 135 4.84 -4.71 -2.81
CA CYS A 135 3.91 -5.77 -3.12
C CYS A 135 4.60 -7.15 -3.09
N LYS A 136 3.87 -8.16 -2.65
CA LYS A 136 4.27 -9.56 -2.74
C LYS A 136 3.57 -10.22 -3.92
N LYS A 137 4.15 -10.12 -5.12
CA LYS A 137 3.59 -10.74 -6.33
C LYS A 137 3.90 -12.23 -6.40
N LYS A 138 3.34 -12.97 -5.46
CA LYS A 138 3.40 -14.44 -5.37
C LYS A 138 1.97 -14.98 -5.26
N ALA A 139 1.75 -16.20 -5.71
CA ALA A 139 0.46 -16.87 -5.63
C ALA A 139 0.60 -18.33 -5.17
N GLY A 140 -0.47 -18.90 -4.66
CA GLY A 140 -0.53 -20.30 -4.25
C GLY A 140 0.48 -20.63 -3.16
N THR A 141 1.13 -21.78 -3.29
CA THR A 141 2.14 -22.25 -2.32
C THR A 141 3.31 -21.27 -2.18
N ALA A 142 3.72 -20.59 -3.25
CA ALA A 142 4.80 -19.62 -3.19
C ALA A 142 4.45 -18.41 -2.31
N TYR A 143 3.19 -18.01 -2.24
CA TYR A 143 2.74 -16.96 -1.32
C TYR A 143 2.90 -17.40 0.14
N ALA A 144 2.52 -18.64 0.47
CA ALA A 144 2.58 -19.18 1.83
C ALA A 144 4.03 -19.43 2.32
N THR A 145 4.95 -19.77 1.42
CA THR A 145 6.31 -20.21 1.78
C THR A 145 7.40 -19.15 1.60
N SER A 146 7.10 -18.05 0.94
CA SER A 146 8.05 -16.95 0.69
C SER A 146 7.72 -15.74 1.54
N THR A 147 8.74 -15.07 2.07
CA THR A 147 8.64 -13.73 2.69
C THR A 147 9.01 -12.62 1.71
N ASN A 148 9.42 -12.97 0.49
CA ASN A 148 9.87 -12.00 -0.50
C ASN A 148 8.76 -11.00 -0.86
N THR A 149 9.06 -9.72 -0.66
CA THR A 149 8.32 -8.58 -1.17
C THR A 149 9.25 -7.71 -1.97
N ASP A 150 8.74 -7.05 -2.99
CA ASP A 150 9.52 -6.16 -3.85
C ASP A 150 8.95 -4.75 -3.83
N LEU A 151 9.83 -3.77 -4.13
CA LEU A 151 9.45 -2.41 -4.46
C LEU A 151 9.13 -2.31 -5.95
N TYR A 152 7.97 -1.72 -6.24
CA TYR A 152 7.52 -1.44 -7.59
C TYR A 152 7.43 0.07 -7.82
N GLU A 153 7.90 0.52 -8.97
CA GLU A 153 7.78 1.90 -9.44
C GLU A 153 6.71 1.95 -10.53
N TYR A 154 5.65 2.73 -10.30
CA TYR A 154 4.64 3.04 -11.31
C TYR A 154 4.88 4.46 -11.84
N ASP A 155 5.04 4.60 -13.14
CA ASP A 155 5.22 5.89 -13.82
C ASP A 155 3.87 6.43 -14.32
N LEU A 156 3.51 7.65 -13.90
CA LEU A 156 2.19 8.24 -14.19
C LEU A 156 2.00 8.57 -15.68
N ALA A 157 3.06 8.89 -16.38
CA ALA A 157 2.98 9.29 -17.79
C ALA A 157 2.85 8.06 -18.71
N THR A 158 3.68 7.05 -18.48
CA THR A 158 3.73 5.84 -19.32
C THR A 158 2.75 4.75 -18.88
N LYS A 159 2.27 4.80 -17.64
CA LYS A 159 1.45 3.78 -16.99
C LYS A 159 2.16 2.41 -16.87
N ILE A 160 3.47 2.42 -16.85
CA ILE A 160 4.30 1.22 -16.76
C ILE A 160 4.76 1.03 -15.31
N THR A 161 4.65 -0.21 -14.84
CA THR A 161 5.19 -0.65 -13.55
C THR A 161 6.51 -1.37 -13.76
N LYS A 162 7.52 -1.04 -12.97
CA LYS A 162 8.84 -1.68 -12.95
C LYS A 162 9.14 -2.22 -11.56
N ASN A 163 9.64 -3.46 -11.47
CA ASN A 163 10.21 -3.99 -10.24
C ASN A 163 11.61 -3.41 -10.02
N LEU A 164 11.85 -2.82 -8.85
CA LEU A 164 13.12 -2.18 -8.50
C LEU A 164 14.07 -3.11 -7.74
N THR A 165 13.54 -4.13 -7.07
CA THR A 165 14.30 -5.00 -6.14
C THR A 165 14.21 -6.48 -6.48
N GLU A 166 13.91 -6.84 -7.74
CA GLU A 166 13.73 -8.21 -8.23
C GLU A 166 14.90 -9.16 -7.85
N SER A 167 16.11 -8.63 -7.72
CA SER A 167 17.29 -9.41 -7.35
C SER A 167 17.38 -9.77 -5.88
N ASN A 168 16.64 -9.09 -4.99
CA ASN A 168 16.55 -9.44 -3.59
C ASN A 168 15.44 -10.47 -3.38
N LEU A 169 15.76 -11.62 -2.77
CA LEU A 169 14.79 -12.68 -2.50
C LEU A 169 14.23 -12.62 -1.07
N GLY A 170 14.54 -11.56 -0.35
CA GLY A 170 14.08 -11.30 1.01
C GLY A 170 12.91 -10.34 1.08
N TYR A 171 12.78 -9.67 2.21
CA TYR A 171 11.69 -8.75 2.50
C TYR A 171 12.13 -7.30 2.29
N ASP A 172 11.52 -6.63 1.32
CA ASP A 172 11.72 -5.21 1.03
C ASP A 172 10.49 -4.42 1.46
N THR A 173 10.65 -3.34 2.23
CA THR A 173 9.53 -2.55 2.77
C THR A 173 9.94 -1.13 3.12
N HIS A 174 8.98 -0.27 3.51
CA HIS A 174 9.20 1.10 3.97
C HIS A 174 9.99 1.97 2.98
N PRO A 175 9.55 2.11 1.72
CA PRO A 175 10.19 3.03 0.79
C PRO A 175 10.08 4.47 1.30
N ILE A 176 11.19 5.20 1.26
CA ILE A 176 11.24 6.61 1.63
C ILE A 176 12.25 7.34 0.73
N PHE A 177 11.95 8.57 0.39
CA PHE A 177 12.87 9.41 -0.34
C PHE A 177 13.64 10.37 0.59
N SER A 178 14.93 10.52 0.33
CA SER A 178 15.73 11.59 0.93
C SER A 178 15.29 12.96 0.40
N PRO A 179 15.61 14.07 1.10
CA PRO A 179 15.36 15.42 0.57
C PRO A 179 16.08 15.72 -0.77
N LYS A 180 17.06 14.90 -1.15
CA LYS A 180 17.77 14.99 -2.43
C LYS A 180 17.15 14.14 -3.54
N GLY A 181 16.13 13.34 -3.20
CA GLY A 181 15.45 12.46 -4.14
C GLY A 181 16.01 11.04 -4.23
N ASP A 182 16.92 10.66 -3.32
CA ASP A 182 17.42 9.28 -3.29
C ASP A 182 16.40 8.36 -2.62
N LEU A 183 16.03 7.26 -3.26
CA LEU A 183 15.16 6.25 -2.69
C LEU A 183 15.95 5.37 -1.71
N SER A 184 15.37 5.14 -0.53
CA SER A 184 15.87 4.22 0.50
C SER A 184 14.72 3.34 0.97
N TRP A 185 15.03 2.14 1.47
CA TRP A 185 14.04 1.20 2.01
C TRP A 185 14.68 0.27 3.02
N LEU A 186 13.86 -0.44 3.79
CA LEU A 186 14.31 -1.52 4.65
C LEU A 186 14.41 -2.81 3.84
N LEU A 187 15.56 -3.48 3.92
CA LEU A 187 15.88 -4.70 3.19
C LEU A 187 16.31 -5.78 4.17
N MET A 188 15.69 -6.96 4.07
CA MET A 188 16.13 -8.19 4.70
C MET A 188 16.51 -9.21 3.62
N LYS A 189 17.56 -9.97 3.87
CA LYS A 189 18.04 -11.07 2.98
C LYS A 189 17.63 -12.41 3.53
#